data_33717cfffb3ae7070330f27292aa57a8
#
_entry.id   33717cfffb3ae7070330f27292aa57a8
#
_cell.length_a   1.000
_cell.length_b   1.000
_cell.length_c   1.000
_cell.angle_alpha   90.00
_cell.angle_beta   90.00
_cell.angle_gamma   90.00
#
_symmetry.space_group_name_H-M   'P 1'
#
loop_
_entity.id
_entity.type
_entity.pdbx_description
1 polymer ?
#
loop_
_entity_poly.entity_id
_entity_poly.type
_entity_poly.pdbx_seq_one_letter_code
_entity_poly.pdbx_strand_id
1 'polypeptide(L)'
;MNPAPPMPPELAPFQTRWNTFADKIRTRIREIETEANAAYKEVIAIDVLQGTGVGGVSNALKARLQGLDDKIDEAWSKLDGEMDNVEYADDRAASIYRAHMLSQKAAFEREVERITETIIVYGEAEAARALQAVAMKEADAPLACQQCGAPLKRPSWCDTVNVTCSSCRAVTTSTPGTAGMMFAKGSGAIALAFEAALPAWYAKQDAEHVWHSLRHKTLEDLQRWEAANRNYWQVFAEAMAKHIPSWTQQTVADEVRGKMSQFMMHDVQVDRVDRENMSAGIAAGCSNDPNQVMAWLGRQRDGDSKREELVNAFLERGWRDHARWIAQISGMSGEDLADCEYYFACRGD
;
A
#
# COMPACT_ATOMS: atom_id res chain seq x y z
N MET A 1 17.12 -5.59 5.92
CA MET A 1 16.66 -5.74 7.32
C MET A 1 17.86 -5.71 8.22
N ASN A 2 17.90 -4.78 9.17
CA ASN A 2 18.93 -4.79 10.20
C ASN A 2 18.76 -6.03 11.08
N PRO A 3 19.85 -6.67 11.58
CA PRO A 3 19.72 -7.74 12.55
C PRO A 3 19.00 -7.22 13.80
N ALA A 4 18.15 -8.08 14.38
CA ALA A 4 17.47 -7.74 15.64
C ALA A 4 18.54 -7.36 16.70
N PRO A 5 18.28 -6.32 17.52
CA PRO A 5 19.18 -5.97 18.61
C PRO A 5 19.24 -7.11 19.63
N PRO A 6 20.33 -7.23 20.40
CA PRO A 6 20.40 -8.24 21.47
C PRO A 6 19.28 -8.01 22.48
N MET A 7 18.58 -9.08 22.81
CA MET A 7 17.43 -9.04 23.72
C MET A 7 17.90 -9.05 25.18
N PRO A 8 17.55 -7.99 25.97
CA PRO A 8 17.74 -8.03 27.41
C PRO A 8 16.94 -9.19 28.06
N PRO A 9 17.52 -9.91 29.03
CA PRO A 9 16.85 -11.05 29.65
C PRO A 9 15.49 -10.67 30.29
N GLU A 10 15.38 -9.46 30.81
CA GLU A 10 14.18 -8.94 31.47
C GLU A 10 13.02 -8.76 30.47
N LEU A 11 13.32 -8.54 29.20
CA LEU A 11 12.32 -8.37 28.13
C LEU A 11 11.87 -9.69 27.47
N ALA A 12 12.59 -10.79 27.68
CA ALA A 12 12.26 -12.09 27.10
C ALA A 12 10.82 -12.61 27.43
N PRO A 13 10.30 -12.45 28.67
CA PRO A 13 8.93 -12.85 28.96
C PRO A 13 7.88 -12.02 28.18
N PHE A 14 8.12 -10.72 27.99
CA PHE A 14 7.23 -9.82 27.27
C PHE A 14 7.23 -10.15 25.77
N GLN A 15 8.39 -10.38 25.16
CA GLN A 15 8.50 -10.83 23.78
C GLN A 15 7.77 -12.15 23.53
N THR A 16 7.89 -13.09 24.45
CA THR A 16 7.20 -14.39 24.36
C THR A 16 5.69 -14.22 24.44
N ARG A 17 5.20 -13.35 25.35
CA ARG A 17 3.77 -13.04 25.47
C ARG A 17 3.23 -12.38 24.23
N TRP A 18 3.98 -11.39 23.66
CA TRP A 18 3.62 -10.72 22.42
C TRP A 18 3.50 -11.73 21.26
N ASN A 19 4.51 -12.57 21.06
CA ASN A 19 4.50 -13.57 19.99
C ASN A 19 3.32 -14.54 20.12
N THR A 20 3.06 -15.02 21.35
CA THR A 20 1.92 -15.90 21.63
C THR A 20 0.58 -15.21 21.33
N PHE A 21 0.46 -13.94 21.65
CA PHE A 21 -0.73 -13.15 21.36
C PHE A 21 -0.90 -12.96 19.84
N ALA A 22 0.16 -12.55 19.14
CA ALA A 22 0.14 -12.36 17.68
C ALA A 22 -0.27 -13.66 16.95
N ASP A 23 0.23 -14.81 17.38
CA ASP A 23 -0.14 -16.11 16.80
C ASP A 23 -1.62 -16.47 17.03
N LYS A 24 -2.20 -16.11 18.18
CA LYS A 24 -3.64 -16.26 18.42
C LYS A 24 -4.46 -15.37 17.49
N ILE A 25 -4.04 -14.12 17.28
CA ILE A 25 -4.71 -13.20 16.33
C ILE A 25 -4.61 -13.76 14.90
N ARG A 26 -3.44 -14.22 14.44
CA ARG A 26 -3.29 -14.87 13.12
C ARG A 26 -4.23 -16.06 12.96
N THR A 27 -4.37 -16.87 13.99
CA THR A 27 -5.30 -18.00 13.97
C THR A 27 -6.74 -17.53 13.83
N ARG A 28 -7.13 -16.48 14.58
CA ARG A 28 -8.47 -15.92 14.51
C ARG A 28 -8.77 -15.28 13.14
N ILE A 29 -7.80 -14.64 12.52
CA ILE A 29 -7.93 -14.10 11.16
C ILE A 29 -8.23 -15.20 10.14
N ARG A 30 -7.53 -16.35 10.20
CA ARG A 30 -7.79 -17.49 9.30
C ARG A 30 -9.21 -18.07 9.48
N GLU A 31 -9.71 -18.11 10.71
CA GLU A 31 -11.11 -18.50 10.97
C GLU A 31 -12.08 -17.51 10.32
N ILE A 32 -11.85 -16.20 10.52
CA ILE A 32 -12.65 -15.11 9.93
C ILE A 32 -12.60 -15.18 8.40
N GLU A 33 -11.44 -15.43 7.81
CA GLU A 33 -11.28 -15.62 6.36
C GLU A 33 -12.13 -16.77 5.84
N THR A 34 -12.12 -17.91 6.54
CA THR A 34 -12.93 -19.09 6.18
C THR A 34 -14.42 -18.78 6.24
N GLU A 35 -14.87 -18.12 7.31
CA GLU A 35 -16.25 -17.70 7.50
C GLU A 35 -16.69 -16.68 6.43
N ALA A 36 -15.84 -15.69 6.13
CA ALA A 36 -16.09 -14.66 5.14
C ALA A 36 -16.22 -15.25 3.73
N ASN A 37 -15.32 -16.16 3.34
CA ASN A 37 -15.36 -16.84 2.06
C ASN A 37 -16.63 -17.68 1.88
N ALA A 38 -17.12 -18.31 2.94
CA ALA A 38 -18.40 -19.04 2.93
C ALA A 38 -19.58 -18.06 2.77
N ALA A 39 -19.59 -16.96 3.51
CA ALA A 39 -20.65 -15.94 3.43
C ALA A 39 -20.71 -15.27 2.05
N TYR A 40 -19.55 -14.94 1.44
CA TYR A 40 -19.54 -14.40 0.06
C TYR A 40 -20.14 -15.40 -0.93
N LYS A 41 -19.78 -16.67 -0.88
CA LYS A 41 -20.35 -17.71 -1.74
C LYS A 41 -21.85 -17.83 -1.59
N GLU A 42 -22.36 -17.77 -0.35
CA GLU A 42 -23.79 -17.84 -0.07
C GLU A 42 -24.55 -16.66 -0.66
N VAL A 43 -24.11 -15.41 -0.39
CA VAL A 43 -24.80 -14.21 -0.91
C VAL A 43 -24.73 -14.12 -2.44
N ILE A 44 -23.63 -14.54 -3.07
CA ILE A 44 -23.48 -14.59 -4.52
C ILE A 44 -24.47 -15.62 -5.12
N ALA A 45 -24.63 -16.77 -4.48
CA ALA A 45 -25.54 -17.81 -4.95
C ALA A 45 -27.02 -17.44 -4.83
N ILE A 46 -27.38 -16.61 -3.82
CA ILE A 46 -28.76 -16.16 -3.60
C ILE A 46 -29.19 -15.14 -4.66
N ASP A 47 -28.46 -14.03 -4.77
CA ASP A 47 -28.74 -12.98 -5.76
C ASP A 47 -27.55 -12.04 -5.97
N VAL A 48 -26.80 -12.31 -7.02
CA VAL A 48 -25.65 -11.46 -7.39
C VAL A 48 -26.05 -10.05 -7.85
N LEU A 49 -27.32 -9.86 -8.27
CA LEU A 49 -27.84 -8.55 -8.67
C LEU A 49 -28.19 -7.66 -7.47
N GLN A 50 -28.40 -8.23 -6.30
CA GLN A 50 -28.59 -7.47 -5.07
C GLN A 50 -27.25 -7.18 -4.40
N GLY A 51 -26.45 -6.30 -4.95
CA GLY A 51 -25.10 -5.94 -4.43
C GLY A 51 -25.04 -5.58 -2.94
N THR A 52 -26.20 -5.36 -2.27
CA THR A 52 -26.32 -5.13 -0.83
C THR A 52 -25.85 -6.31 0.02
N GLY A 53 -26.01 -7.56 -0.46
CA GLY A 53 -25.54 -8.76 0.25
C GLY A 53 -24.00 -8.80 0.35
N VAL A 54 -23.33 -8.58 -0.76
CA VAL A 54 -21.86 -8.55 -0.83
C VAL A 54 -21.29 -7.41 0.03
N GLY A 55 -21.84 -6.19 -0.10
CA GLY A 55 -21.47 -5.05 0.73
C GLY A 55 -21.72 -5.29 2.22
N GLY A 56 -22.80 -6.02 2.57
CA GLY A 56 -23.10 -6.45 3.93
C GLY A 56 -22.02 -7.35 4.53
N VAL A 57 -21.54 -8.34 3.77
CA VAL A 57 -20.43 -9.22 4.19
C VAL A 57 -19.15 -8.41 4.36
N SER A 58 -18.78 -7.55 3.39
CA SER A 58 -17.61 -6.68 3.47
C SER A 58 -17.63 -5.78 4.71
N ASN A 59 -18.77 -5.16 5.02
CA ASN A 59 -18.92 -4.29 6.19
C ASN A 59 -18.87 -5.07 7.51
N ALA A 60 -19.51 -6.23 7.59
CA ALA A 60 -19.43 -7.09 8.76
C ALA A 60 -17.99 -7.57 9.02
N LEU A 61 -17.26 -7.91 7.95
CA LEU A 61 -15.85 -8.28 8.02
C LEU A 61 -14.98 -7.13 8.54
N LYS A 62 -15.14 -5.92 7.99
CA LYS A 62 -14.43 -4.71 8.46
C LYS A 62 -14.67 -4.45 9.95
N ALA A 63 -15.91 -4.54 10.41
CA ALA A 63 -16.24 -4.34 11.82
C ALA A 63 -15.59 -5.41 12.74
N ARG A 64 -15.56 -6.68 12.30
CA ARG A 64 -14.91 -7.76 13.08
C ARG A 64 -13.40 -7.58 13.16
N LEU A 65 -12.78 -7.12 12.09
CA LEU A 65 -11.33 -6.92 12.02
C LEU A 65 -10.91 -5.66 12.77
N GLN A 66 -11.73 -4.59 12.72
CA GLN A 66 -11.54 -3.44 13.61
C GLN A 66 -11.52 -3.85 15.09
N GLY A 67 -12.39 -4.79 15.50
CA GLY A 67 -12.36 -5.32 16.86
C GLY A 67 -11.13 -6.19 17.18
N LEU A 68 -10.36 -6.64 16.17
CA LEU A 68 -9.04 -7.26 16.40
C LEU A 68 -7.95 -6.19 16.55
N ASP A 69 -7.99 -5.11 15.79
CA ASP A 69 -7.07 -3.98 15.93
C ASP A 69 -7.18 -3.36 17.32
N ASP A 70 -8.41 -3.14 17.81
CA ASP A 70 -8.65 -2.66 19.19
C ASP A 70 -8.00 -3.59 20.24
N LYS A 71 -8.07 -4.92 20.04
CA LYS A 71 -7.44 -5.90 20.93
C LYS A 71 -5.91 -5.90 20.83
N ILE A 72 -5.36 -5.63 19.64
CA ILE A 72 -3.91 -5.52 19.45
C ILE A 72 -3.41 -4.33 20.23
N ASP A 73 -4.09 -3.19 20.13
CA ASP A 73 -3.74 -1.97 20.87
C ASP A 73 -3.89 -2.12 22.38
N GLU A 74 -4.97 -2.74 22.86
CA GLU A 74 -5.18 -3.02 24.27
C GLU A 74 -4.09 -3.95 24.85
N ALA A 75 -3.79 -5.05 24.13
CA ALA A 75 -2.77 -6.00 24.55
C ALA A 75 -1.38 -5.37 24.58
N TRP A 76 -1.07 -4.52 23.59
CA TRP A 76 0.18 -3.79 23.55
C TRP A 76 0.29 -2.78 24.67
N SER A 77 -0.72 -1.94 24.88
CA SER A 77 -0.74 -0.91 25.94
C SER A 77 -0.53 -1.53 27.32
N LYS A 78 -1.13 -2.69 27.58
CA LYS A 78 -0.91 -3.44 28.81
C LYS A 78 0.51 -3.95 28.93
N LEU A 79 1.06 -4.51 27.85
CA LEU A 79 2.42 -5.04 27.81
C LEU A 79 3.45 -3.93 28.07
N ASP A 80 3.27 -2.81 27.37
CA ASP A 80 4.16 -1.65 27.45
C ASP A 80 4.14 -1.01 28.86
N GLY A 81 2.95 -0.84 29.44
CA GLY A 81 2.83 -0.38 30.83
C GLY A 81 3.41 -1.33 31.89
N GLU A 82 3.42 -2.65 31.64
CA GLU A 82 4.13 -3.60 32.50
C GLU A 82 5.65 -3.49 32.34
N MET A 83 6.15 -3.26 31.12
CA MET A 83 7.59 -3.04 30.86
C MET A 83 8.12 -1.77 31.51
N ASP A 84 7.30 -0.73 31.70
CA ASP A 84 7.69 0.50 32.41
C ASP A 84 7.99 0.29 33.90
N ASN A 85 7.50 -0.80 34.49
CA ASN A 85 7.70 -1.12 35.90
C ASN A 85 8.86 -2.09 36.15
N VAL A 86 9.66 -2.39 35.14
CA VAL A 86 10.81 -3.32 35.24
C VAL A 86 12.10 -2.53 35.43
N GLU A 87 12.92 -2.94 36.41
CA GLU A 87 14.30 -2.45 36.51
C GLU A 87 15.18 -3.21 35.51
N TYR A 88 15.89 -2.47 34.66
CA TYR A 88 16.77 -3.04 33.66
C TYR A 88 18.22 -2.94 34.10
N ALA A 89 19.01 -3.99 33.83
CA ALA A 89 20.45 -3.98 34.08
C ALA A 89 21.17 -2.99 33.12
N ASP A 90 20.63 -2.80 31.91
CA ASP A 90 21.08 -1.84 30.91
C ASP A 90 19.86 -1.13 30.28
N ASP A 91 19.56 0.06 30.78
CA ASP A 91 18.42 0.87 30.30
C ASP A 91 18.53 1.24 28.83
N ARG A 92 19.74 1.43 28.31
CA ARG A 92 19.97 1.75 26.91
C ARG A 92 19.64 0.56 26.00
N ALA A 93 20.11 -0.63 26.36
CA ALA A 93 19.78 -1.86 25.63
C ALA A 93 18.29 -2.17 25.70
N ALA A 94 17.65 -1.94 26.87
CA ALA A 94 16.22 -2.14 27.04
C ALA A 94 15.42 -1.17 26.17
N SER A 95 15.77 0.10 26.10
CA SER A 95 15.11 1.10 25.25
C SER A 95 15.20 0.75 23.77
N ILE A 96 16.37 0.30 23.30
CA ILE A 96 16.57 -0.15 21.89
C ILE A 96 15.71 -1.36 21.59
N TYR A 97 15.64 -2.33 22.51
CA TYR A 97 14.86 -3.54 22.28
C TYR A 97 13.35 -3.27 22.33
N ARG A 98 12.89 -2.40 23.24
CA ARG A 98 11.48 -1.96 23.28
C ARG A 98 11.06 -1.27 21.98
N ALA A 99 11.92 -0.40 21.42
CA ALA A 99 11.67 0.20 20.11
C ALA A 99 11.57 -0.86 18.99
N HIS A 100 12.43 -1.89 19.03
CA HIS A 100 12.31 -3.03 18.12
C HIS A 100 10.99 -3.80 18.29
N MET A 101 10.52 -4.03 19.53
CA MET A 101 9.21 -4.64 19.78
C MET A 101 8.06 -3.76 19.24
N LEU A 102 8.14 -2.44 19.38
CA LEU A 102 7.16 -1.51 18.82
C LEU A 102 7.13 -1.57 17.29
N SER A 103 8.29 -1.68 16.63
CA SER A 103 8.39 -1.91 15.19
C SER A 103 7.76 -3.23 14.77
N GLN A 104 7.93 -4.31 15.57
CA GLN A 104 7.25 -5.58 15.32
C GLN A 104 5.71 -5.45 15.44
N LYS A 105 5.21 -4.67 16.43
CA LYS A 105 3.77 -4.36 16.55
C LYS A 105 3.28 -3.68 15.27
N ALA A 106 3.92 -2.61 14.84
CA ALA A 106 3.54 -1.87 13.65
C ALA A 106 3.58 -2.74 12.37
N ALA A 107 4.56 -3.63 12.25
CA ALA A 107 4.63 -4.59 11.15
C ALA A 107 3.48 -5.61 11.20
N PHE A 108 3.10 -6.05 12.40
CA PHE A 108 1.98 -6.96 12.59
C PHE A 108 0.63 -6.31 12.28
N GLU A 109 0.41 -5.06 12.65
CA GLU A 109 -0.78 -4.30 12.29
C GLU A 109 -0.94 -4.18 10.77
N ARG A 110 0.14 -3.84 10.06
CA ARG A 110 0.14 -3.84 8.59
C ARG A 110 -0.12 -5.22 7.98
N GLU A 111 0.38 -6.29 8.59
CA GLU A 111 0.06 -7.68 8.18
C GLU A 111 -1.45 -7.94 8.29
N VAL A 112 -2.07 -7.57 9.41
CA VAL A 112 -3.50 -7.75 9.67
C VAL A 112 -4.34 -6.93 8.67
N GLU A 113 -3.98 -5.67 8.46
CA GLU A 113 -4.64 -4.79 7.50
C GLU A 113 -4.61 -5.36 6.07
N ARG A 114 -3.44 -5.83 5.62
CA ARG A 114 -3.29 -6.44 4.29
C ARG A 114 -4.07 -7.73 4.11
N ILE A 115 -4.09 -8.59 5.12
CA ILE A 115 -4.91 -9.81 5.06
C ILE A 115 -6.39 -9.43 4.99
N THR A 116 -6.82 -8.45 5.78
CA THR A 116 -8.18 -7.92 5.78
C THR A 116 -8.59 -7.42 4.40
N GLU A 117 -7.77 -6.55 3.82
CA GLU A 117 -7.99 -6.00 2.49
C GLU A 117 -8.03 -7.10 1.43
N THR A 118 -7.12 -8.06 1.52
CA THR A 118 -7.08 -9.22 0.62
C THR A 118 -8.37 -10.03 0.64
N ILE A 119 -8.90 -10.35 1.82
CA ILE A 119 -10.16 -11.13 1.96
C ILE A 119 -11.32 -10.38 1.32
N ILE A 120 -11.43 -9.07 1.57
CA ILE A 120 -12.49 -8.22 1.01
C ILE A 120 -12.39 -8.15 -0.51
N VAL A 121 -11.21 -7.85 -1.02
CA VAL A 121 -10.95 -7.70 -2.46
C VAL A 121 -11.28 -8.99 -3.21
N TYR A 122 -10.85 -10.14 -2.72
CA TYR A 122 -11.16 -11.42 -3.36
C TYR A 122 -12.65 -11.77 -3.29
N GLY A 123 -13.33 -11.49 -2.18
CA GLY A 123 -14.76 -11.72 -2.06
C GLY A 123 -15.58 -10.85 -3.01
N GLU A 124 -15.24 -9.56 -3.12
CA GLU A 124 -15.88 -8.62 -4.05
C GLU A 124 -15.56 -8.96 -5.51
N ALA A 125 -14.35 -9.42 -5.80
CA ALA A 125 -13.96 -9.86 -7.14
C ALA A 125 -14.71 -11.14 -7.58
N GLU A 126 -14.94 -12.11 -6.68
CA GLU A 126 -15.78 -13.27 -6.96
C GLU A 126 -17.22 -12.87 -7.31
N ALA A 127 -17.81 -11.94 -6.56
CA ALA A 127 -19.13 -11.39 -6.86
C ALA A 127 -19.15 -10.67 -8.21
N ALA A 128 -18.10 -9.91 -8.52
CA ALA A 128 -17.96 -9.23 -9.79
C ALA A 128 -17.87 -10.21 -10.98
N ARG A 129 -17.14 -11.33 -10.85
CA ARG A 129 -17.09 -12.40 -11.86
C ARG A 129 -18.46 -13.03 -12.08
N ALA A 130 -19.19 -13.32 -11.01
CA ALA A 130 -20.55 -13.85 -11.10
C ALA A 130 -21.50 -12.85 -11.80
N LEU A 131 -21.40 -11.57 -11.44
CA LEU A 131 -22.18 -10.50 -12.09
C LEU A 131 -21.82 -10.37 -13.59
N GLN A 132 -20.53 -10.44 -13.92
CA GLN A 132 -20.08 -10.42 -15.32
C GLN A 132 -20.64 -11.57 -16.12
N ALA A 133 -20.67 -12.78 -15.56
CA ALA A 133 -21.24 -13.95 -16.22
C ALA A 133 -22.74 -13.77 -16.52
N VAL A 134 -23.52 -13.20 -15.60
CA VAL A 134 -24.93 -12.86 -15.82
C VAL A 134 -25.07 -11.80 -16.90
N ALA A 135 -24.26 -10.75 -16.86
CA ALA A 135 -24.27 -9.66 -17.84
C ALA A 135 -23.95 -10.14 -19.26
N MET A 136 -22.98 -11.02 -19.40
CA MET A 136 -22.65 -11.63 -20.72
C MET A 136 -23.81 -12.46 -21.24
N LYS A 137 -24.48 -13.25 -20.38
CA LYS A 137 -25.68 -14.03 -20.77
C LYS A 137 -26.85 -13.13 -21.15
N GLU A 138 -27.07 -12.01 -20.45
CA GLU A 138 -28.09 -11.01 -20.85
C GLU A 138 -27.77 -10.39 -22.21
N ALA A 139 -26.49 -10.21 -22.53
CA ALA A 139 -26.04 -9.67 -23.81
C ALA A 139 -26.28 -10.59 -25.03
N ASP A 140 -26.44 -11.89 -24.80
CA ASP A 140 -26.78 -12.86 -25.85
C ASP A 140 -28.22 -12.70 -26.36
N ALA A 141 -29.08 -11.93 -25.66
CA ALA A 141 -30.43 -11.65 -26.11
C ALA A 141 -30.41 -10.94 -27.48
N PRO A 142 -31.28 -11.37 -28.41
CA PRO A 142 -31.36 -10.80 -29.75
C PRO A 142 -31.60 -9.29 -29.72
N LEU A 143 -30.82 -8.54 -30.50
CA LEU A 143 -31.04 -7.13 -30.75
C LEU A 143 -31.62 -6.96 -32.14
N ALA A 144 -32.73 -6.27 -32.28
CA ALA A 144 -33.36 -5.98 -33.55
C ALA A 144 -33.45 -4.47 -33.80
N CYS A 145 -33.37 -4.09 -35.07
CA CYS A 145 -33.58 -2.70 -35.50
C CYS A 145 -35.01 -2.29 -35.15
N GLN A 146 -35.16 -1.20 -34.42
CA GLN A 146 -36.47 -0.67 -33.98
C GLN A 146 -37.36 -0.22 -35.15
N GLN A 147 -36.76 0.11 -36.32
CA GLN A 147 -37.50 0.56 -37.47
C GLN A 147 -37.90 -0.57 -38.41
N CYS A 148 -37.01 -1.51 -38.77
CA CYS A 148 -37.28 -2.54 -39.79
C CYS A 148 -37.23 -3.98 -39.27
N GLY A 149 -36.94 -4.20 -37.99
CA GLY A 149 -36.88 -5.52 -37.37
C GLY A 149 -35.64 -6.36 -37.75
N ALA A 150 -34.74 -5.85 -38.60
CA ALA A 150 -33.56 -6.61 -39.00
C ALA A 150 -32.66 -6.91 -37.77
N PRO A 151 -32.02 -8.09 -37.71
CA PRO A 151 -31.16 -8.45 -36.61
C PRO A 151 -29.91 -7.57 -36.59
N LEU A 152 -29.52 -7.12 -35.40
CA LEU A 152 -28.34 -6.30 -35.15
C LEU A 152 -27.39 -7.04 -34.24
N LYS A 153 -26.07 -6.82 -34.46
CA LYS A 153 -25.05 -7.31 -33.53
C LYS A 153 -24.88 -6.33 -32.38
N ARG A 154 -24.97 -6.81 -31.14
CA ARG A 154 -24.68 -6.01 -29.94
C ARG A 154 -23.16 -5.77 -29.88
N PRO A 155 -22.71 -4.50 -29.88
CA PRO A 155 -21.26 -4.20 -29.91
C PRO A 155 -20.59 -4.28 -28.54
N SER A 156 -21.35 -4.11 -27.45
CA SER A 156 -20.84 -4.20 -26.08
C SER A 156 -21.88 -4.84 -25.17
N TRP A 157 -21.46 -5.62 -24.21
CA TRP A 157 -22.31 -6.24 -23.22
C TRP A 157 -22.57 -5.33 -21.98
N CYS A 158 -21.76 -4.27 -21.81
CA CYS A 158 -21.81 -3.40 -20.65
C CYS A 158 -21.89 -1.91 -20.97
N ASP A 159 -21.73 -1.50 -22.26
CA ASP A 159 -21.82 -0.10 -22.67
C ASP A 159 -23.11 0.17 -23.46
N THR A 160 -23.65 1.38 -23.31
CA THR A 160 -24.70 1.88 -24.19
C THR A 160 -24.08 2.42 -25.48
N VAL A 161 -24.45 1.79 -26.61
CA VAL A 161 -23.85 2.10 -27.92
C VAL A 161 -24.96 2.26 -28.97
N ASN A 162 -24.81 3.27 -29.82
CA ASN A 162 -25.67 3.45 -30.99
C ASN A 162 -25.21 2.55 -32.13
N VAL A 163 -26.12 1.73 -32.67
CA VAL A 163 -25.88 0.77 -33.75
C VAL A 163 -26.64 1.23 -34.98
N THR A 164 -25.94 1.43 -36.09
CA THR A 164 -26.55 1.74 -37.37
C THR A 164 -26.99 0.45 -38.08
N CYS A 165 -28.26 0.35 -38.41
CA CYS A 165 -28.81 -0.79 -39.14
C CYS A 165 -28.25 -0.84 -40.56
N SER A 166 -27.70 -1.98 -40.98
CA SER A 166 -27.19 -2.18 -42.37
C SER A 166 -28.31 -2.21 -43.42
N SER A 167 -29.53 -2.59 -43.02
CA SER A 167 -30.66 -2.74 -43.94
C SER A 167 -31.39 -1.41 -44.21
N CYS A 168 -31.73 -0.63 -43.20
CA CYS A 168 -32.51 0.60 -43.36
C CYS A 168 -31.78 1.87 -42.94
N ARG A 169 -30.52 1.77 -42.46
CA ARG A 169 -29.68 2.85 -41.95
C ARG A 169 -30.20 3.61 -40.72
N ALA A 170 -31.29 3.15 -40.12
CA ALA A 170 -31.75 3.70 -38.86
C ALA A 170 -30.77 3.41 -37.74
N VAL A 171 -30.69 4.31 -36.79
CA VAL A 171 -29.88 4.14 -35.57
C VAL A 171 -30.74 3.54 -34.47
N THR A 172 -30.29 2.45 -33.87
CA THR A 172 -30.89 1.79 -32.71
C THR A 172 -29.92 1.88 -31.54
N THR A 173 -30.37 2.38 -30.40
CA THR A 173 -29.55 2.40 -29.18
C THR A 173 -29.57 1.01 -28.53
N SER A 174 -28.41 0.38 -28.48
CA SER A 174 -28.20 -0.86 -27.70
C SER A 174 -27.84 -0.49 -26.28
N THR A 175 -28.70 -0.80 -25.33
CA THR A 175 -28.42 -0.66 -23.89
C THR A 175 -28.03 -2.00 -23.30
N PRO A 176 -27.09 -2.06 -22.35
CA PRO A 176 -26.80 -3.30 -21.63
C PRO A 176 -27.99 -3.70 -20.75
N GLY A 177 -28.07 -4.97 -20.39
CA GLY A 177 -28.98 -5.44 -19.35
C GLY A 177 -28.64 -4.90 -17.97
N THR A 178 -29.45 -5.22 -16.98
CA THR A 178 -29.27 -4.74 -15.59
C THR A 178 -27.91 -5.14 -15.03
N ALA A 179 -27.53 -6.41 -15.22
CA ALA A 179 -26.22 -6.89 -14.74
C ALA A 179 -25.06 -6.16 -15.44
N GLY A 180 -25.14 -5.92 -16.76
CA GLY A 180 -24.13 -5.19 -17.50
C GLY A 180 -23.97 -3.74 -17.02
N MET A 181 -25.09 -3.06 -16.75
CA MET A 181 -25.07 -1.71 -16.19
C MET A 181 -24.47 -1.67 -14.77
N MET A 182 -24.86 -2.61 -13.92
CA MET A 182 -24.31 -2.73 -12.56
C MET A 182 -22.82 -3.04 -12.58
N PHE A 183 -22.36 -3.90 -13.49
CA PHE A 183 -20.95 -4.21 -13.62
C PHE A 183 -20.13 -2.99 -14.07
N ALA A 184 -20.55 -2.29 -15.12
CA ALA A 184 -19.77 -1.21 -15.71
C ALA A 184 -19.83 0.10 -14.93
N LYS A 185 -20.99 0.44 -14.34
CA LYS A 185 -21.21 1.70 -13.62
C LYS A 185 -21.16 1.55 -12.10
N GLY A 186 -21.25 0.33 -11.61
CA GLY A 186 -21.09 -0.03 -10.21
C GLY A 186 -19.65 -0.42 -9.88
N SER A 187 -19.47 -1.27 -8.87
CA SER A 187 -18.17 -1.69 -8.38
C SER A 187 -17.57 -2.91 -9.11
N GLY A 188 -18.29 -3.55 -10.04
CA GLY A 188 -17.88 -4.83 -10.61
C GLY A 188 -16.52 -4.78 -11.33
N ALA A 189 -16.38 -3.89 -12.33
CA ALA A 189 -15.12 -3.75 -13.05
C ALA A 189 -13.99 -3.24 -12.13
N ILE A 190 -14.33 -2.35 -11.19
CA ILE A 190 -13.38 -1.81 -10.21
C ILE A 190 -12.87 -2.92 -9.29
N ALA A 191 -13.73 -3.82 -8.81
CA ALA A 191 -13.32 -4.93 -7.94
C ALA A 191 -12.32 -5.87 -8.64
N LEU A 192 -12.59 -6.23 -9.91
CA LEU A 192 -11.67 -7.05 -10.69
C LEU A 192 -10.36 -6.33 -11.01
N ALA A 193 -10.41 -5.04 -11.30
CA ALA A 193 -9.22 -4.24 -11.54
C ALA A 193 -8.38 -4.08 -10.27
N PHE A 194 -9.01 -3.89 -9.12
CA PHE A 194 -8.30 -3.77 -7.86
C PHE A 194 -7.69 -5.11 -7.44
N GLU A 195 -8.39 -6.23 -7.59
CA GLU A 195 -7.81 -7.55 -7.38
C GLU A 195 -6.54 -7.76 -8.22
N ALA A 196 -6.59 -7.44 -9.50
CA ALA A 196 -5.43 -7.55 -10.39
C ALA A 196 -4.28 -6.62 -9.98
N ALA A 197 -4.60 -5.45 -9.43
CA ALA A 197 -3.63 -4.44 -9.00
C ALA A 197 -3.17 -4.59 -7.55
N LEU A 198 -3.70 -5.55 -6.77
CA LEU A 198 -3.45 -5.68 -5.34
C LEU A 198 -1.95 -5.79 -4.99
N PRO A 199 -1.12 -6.58 -5.71
CA PRO A 199 0.33 -6.60 -5.45
C PRO A 199 1.02 -5.24 -5.68
N ALA A 200 0.59 -4.50 -6.70
CA ALA A 200 1.12 -3.17 -6.99
C ALA A 200 0.61 -2.12 -5.98
N TRP A 201 -0.58 -2.30 -5.44
CA TRP A 201 -1.13 -1.51 -4.34
C TRP A 201 -0.28 -1.66 -3.08
N TYR A 202 0.06 -2.89 -2.68
CA TYR A 202 0.94 -3.11 -1.52
C TYR A 202 2.33 -2.56 -1.74
N ALA A 203 2.90 -2.70 -2.93
CA ALA A 203 4.18 -2.08 -3.26
C ALA A 203 4.13 -0.54 -3.18
N LYS A 204 2.99 0.07 -3.57
CA LYS A 204 2.75 1.51 -3.40
C LYS A 204 2.69 1.89 -1.93
N GLN A 205 1.94 1.16 -1.10
CA GLN A 205 1.85 1.40 0.35
C GLN A 205 3.22 1.28 1.03
N ASP A 206 4.03 0.27 0.66
CA ASP A 206 5.38 0.10 1.18
C ASP A 206 6.28 1.29 0.82
N ALA A 207 6.23 1.74 -0.43
CA ALA A 207 7.01 2.90 -0.88
C ALA A 207 6.56 4.19 -0.19
N GLU A 208 5.26 4.36 0.03
CA GLU A 208 4.67 5.48 0.77
C GLU A 208 5.09 5.47 2.24
N HIS A 209 5.04 4.31 2.90
CA HIS A 209 5.51 4.14 4.27
C HIS A 209 6.99 4.51 4.40
N VAL A 210 7.85 3.98 3.51
CA VAL A 210 9.27 4.35 3.48
C VAL A 210 9.44 5.85 3.29
N TRP A 211 8.70 6.48 2.35
CA TRP A 211 8.74 7.92 2.14
C TRP A 211 8.39 8.72 3.40
N HIS A 212 7.35 8.30 4.12
CA HIS A 212 6.90 9.02 5.33
C HIS A 212 7.79 8.73 6.54
N SER A 213 8.46 7.58 6.62
CA SER A 213 9.38 7.26 7.71
C SER A 213 10.70 8.05 7.62
N LEU A 214 11.14 8.45 6.41
CA LEU A 214 12.36 9.18 6.20
C LEU A 214 12.21 10.66 6.60
N ARG A 215 13.10 11.14 7.47
CA ARG A 215 13.28 12.55 7.77
C ARG A 215 14.11 13.25 6.69
N HIS A 216 15.19 12.61 6.26
CA HIS A 216 16.12 13.11 5.24
C HIS A 216 15.81 12.51 3.88
N LYS A 217 14.76 13.04 3.24
CA LYS A 217 14.25 12.57 1.95
C LYS A 217 15.14 13.02 0.79
N THR A 218 15.36 12.11 -0.16
CA THR A 218 16.11 12.39 -1.39
C THR A 218 15.20 12.43 -2.61
N LEU A 219 15.76 12.86 -3.73
CA LEU A 219 15.05 12.82 -5.01
C LEU A 219 14.77 11.37 -5.44
N GLU A 220 15.68 10.46 -5.17
CA GLU A 220 15.55 9.03 -5.47
C GLU A 220 14.45 8.37 -4.64
N ASP A 221 14.28 8.76 -3.38
CA ASP A 221 13.20 8.27 -2.52
C ASP A 221 11.83 8.70 -3.08
N LEU A 222 11.73 9.97 -3.54
CA LEU A 222 10.54 10.49 -4.21
C LEU A 222 10.25 9.74 -5.51
N GLN A 223 11.27 9.53 -6.36
CA GLN A 223 11.12 8.80 -7.61
C GLN A 223 10.68 7.36 -7.40
N ARG A 224 11.16 6.71 -6.33
CA ARG A 224 10.75 5.35 -5.94
C ARG A 224 9.27 5.30 -5.57
N TRP A 225 8.81 6.25 -4.75
CA TRP A 225 7.39 6.36 -4.39
C TRP A 225 6.52 6.71 -5.60
N GLU A 226 6.95 7.66 -6.45
CA GLU A 226 6.27 8.02 -7.69
C GLU A 226 6.14 6.82 -8.63
N ALA A 227 7.23 6.05 -8.81
CA ALA A 227 7.23 4.87 -9.68
C ALA A 227 6.27 3.79 -9.18
N ALA A 228 6.22 3.53 -7.88
CA ALA A 228 5.31 2.57 -7.28
C ALA A 228 3.84 3.01 -7.45
N ASN A 229 3.54 4.31 -7.25
CA ASN A 229 2.22 4.87 -7.44
C ASN A 229 1.77 4.79 -8.91
N ARG A 230 2.66 5.14 -9.84
CA ARG A 230 2.41 5.03 -11.29
C ARG A 230 2.16 3.58 -11.70
N ASN A 231 2.95 2.64 -11.20
CA ASN A 231 2.78 1.21 -11.48
C ASN A 231 1.41 0.70 -11.00
N TYR A 232 0.99 1.07 -9.81
CA TYR A 232 -0.35 0.71 -9.31
C TYR A 232 -1.46 1.21 -10.25
N TRP A 233 -1.46 2.48 -10.61
CA TRP A 233 -2.49 3.04 -11.48
C TRP A 233 -2.44 2.49 -12.90
N GLN A 234 -1.24 2.16 -13.40
CA GLN A 234 -1.08 1.51 -14.72
C GLN A 234 -1.72 0.12 -14.72
N VAL A 235 -1.39 -0.73 -13.74
CA VAL A 235 -1.94 -2.09 -13.63
C VAL A 235 -3.46 -2.05 -13.44
N PHE A 236 -3.95 -1.14 -12.59
CA PHE A 236 -5.38 -0.95 -12.35
C PHE A 236 -6.12 -0.54 -13.63
N ALA A 237 -5.64 0.48 -14.34
CA ALA A 237 -6.27 0.99 -15.56
C ALA A 237 -6.22 -0.04 -16.70
N GLU A 238 -5.12 -0.78 -16.85
CA GLU A 238 -5.01 -1.89 -17.81
C GLU A 238 -5.99 -3.04 -17.48
N ALA A 239 -6.19 -3.32 -16.20
CA ALA A 239 -7.16 -4.31 -15.77
C ALA A 239 -8.61 -3.84 -16.03
N MET A 240 -8.92 -2.56 -15.80
CA MET A 240 -10.20 -1.97 -16.21
C MET A 240 -10.46 -2.15 -17.72
N ALA A 241 -9.45 -1.88 -18.56
CA ALA A 241 -9.56 -2.03 -20.01
C ALA A 241 -9.81 -3.48 -20.47
N LYS A 242 -9.43 -4.49 -19.66
CA LYS A 242 -9.75 -5.90 -19.96
C LYS A 242 -11.23 -6.21 -19.76
N HIS A 243 -11.91 -5.47 -18.90
CA HIS A 243 -13.30 -5.75 -18.52
C HIS A 243 -14.30 -4.79 -19.16
N ILE A 244 -13.89 -3.59 -19.51
CA ILE A 244 -14.75 -2.54 -20.09
C ILE A 244 -14.31 -2.27 -21.53
N PRO A 245 -15.07 -2.71 -22.56
CA PRO A 245 -14.68 -2.58 -23.98
C PRO A 245 -14.47 -1.13 -24.44
N SER A 246 -15.13 -0.15 -23.80
CA SER A 246 -14.96 1.28 -24.12
C SER A 246 -13.66 1.87 -23.58
N TRP A 247 -12.93 1.18 -22.71
CA TRP A 247 -11.63 1.60 -22.22
C TRP A 247 -10.54 1.31 -23.26
N THR A 248 -10.13 2.35 -23.96
CA THR A 248 -9.06 2.29 -24.96
C THR A 248 -7.70 2.48 -24.30
N GLN A 249 -6.62 2.23 -25.06
CA GLN A 249 -5.26 2.56 -24.66
C GLN A 249 -5.13 4.05 -24.29
N GLN A 250 -5.84 4.94 -24.98
CA GLN A 250 -5.88 6.36 -24.66
C GLN A 250 -6.54 6.62 -23.31
N THR A 251 -7.66 5.96 -23.04
CA THR A 251 -8.36 6.07 -21.75
C THR A 251 -7.46 5.63 -20.59
N VAL A 252 -6.74 4.52 -20.76
CA VAL A 252 -5.74 4.05 -19.77
C VAL A 252 -4.67 5.10 -19.52
N ALA A 253 -4.09 5.66 -20.58
CA ALA A 253 -3.05 6.68 -20.46
C ALA A 253 -3.55 7.97 -19.78
N ASP A 254 -4.79 8.37 -20.09
CA ASP A 254 -5.41 9.57 -19.51
C ASP A 254 -5.74 9.38 -18.03
N GLU A 255 -6.24 8.19 -17.63
CA GLU A 255 -6.50 7.86 -16.22
C GLU A 255 -5.20 7.90 -15.41
N VAL A 256 -4.16 7.22 -15.87
CA VAL A 256 -2.85 7.22 -15.20
C VAL A 256 -2.30 8.63 -15.07
N ARG A 257 -2.38 9.45 -16.15
CA ARG A 257 -1.94 10.84 -16.13
C ARG A 257 -2.73 11.66 -15.11
N GLY A 258 -4.06 11.50 -15.08
CA GLY A 258 -4.93 12.18 -14.12
C GLY A 258 -4.58 11.85 -12.67
N LYS A 259 -4.39 10.55 -12.35
CA LYS A 259 -3.98 10.12 -11.01
C LYS A 259 -2.59 10.60 -10.63
N MET A 260 -1.65 10.56 -11.55
CA MET A 260 -0.29 11.06 -11.30
C MET A 260 -0.24 12.58 -11.15
N SER A 261 -1.10 13.33 -11.84
CA SER A 261 -1.18 14.79 -11.61
C SER A 261 -1.70 15.11 -10.20
N GLN A 262 -2.66 14.33 -9.68
CA GLN A 262 -3.12 14.47 -8.29
C GLN A 262 -2.02 14.13 -7.28
N PHE A 263 -1.26 13.06 -7.52
CA PHE A 263 -0.10 12.70 -6.70
C PHE A 263 0.92 13.83 -6.61
N MET A 264 1.24 14.49 -7.75
CA MET A 264 2.22 15.57 -7.81
C MET A 264 1.75 16.87 -7.13
N MET A 265 0.46 17.05 -6.84
CA MET A 265 -0.06 18.25 -6.16
C MET A 265 0.14 18.22 -4.64
N HIS A 266 0.41 17.05 -4.05
CA HIS A 266 0.33 16.81 -2.60
C HIS A 266 1.66 16.95 -1.91
N ASP A 267 2.70 17.44 -2.08
CA ASP A 267 3.94 17.62 -1.28
C ASP A 267 5.24 17.75 -2.10
N VAL A 268 5.14 17.67 -3.41
CA VAL A 268 6.33 17.56 -4.26
C VAL A 268 7.03 18.90 -4.48
N GLN A 269 6.37 20.03 -4.17
CA GLN A 269 6.93 21.36 -4.43
C GLN A 269 7.74 21.96 -3.25
N VAL A 270 7.64 21.37 -2.07
CA VAL A 270 8.41 21.85 -0.92
C VAL A 270 9.78 21.20 -0.95
N ASP A 271 10.82 22.04 -1.13
CA ASP A 271 12.24 21.72 -0.96
C ASP A 271 12.94 20.85 -2.03
N ARG A 272 12.68 21.13 -3.30
CA ARG A 272 13.48 20.50 -4.37
C ARG A 272 14.99 20.73 -4.20
N VAL A 273 15.38 21.92 -3.79
CA VAL A 273 16.80 22.26 -3.57
C VAL A 273 17.42 21.45 -2.46
N ASP A 274 16.70 21.29 -1.34
CA ASP A 274 17.21 20.50 -0.20
C ASP A 274 17.30 19.02 -0.54
N ARG A 275 16.34 18.48 -1.30
CA ARG A 275 16.36 17.10 -1.79
C ARG A 275 17.50 16.85 -2.77
N GLU A 276 17.71 17.74 -3.73
CA GLU A 276 18.85 17.67 -4.67
C GLU A 276 20.19 17.73 -3.92
N ASN A 277 20.27 18.59 -2.90
CA ASN A 277 21.45 18.71 -2.07
C ASN A 277 21.70 17.46 -1.21
N MET A 278 20.65 16.90 -0.60
CA MET A 278 20.75 15.65 0.18
C MET A 278 21.11 14.46 -0.74
N SER A 279 20.51 14.36 -1.92
CA SER A 279 20.90 13.34 -2.92
C SER A 279 22.36 13.42 -3.28
N ALA A 280 22.89 14.63 -3.46
CA ALA A 280 24.32 14.84 -3.73
C ALA A 280 25.21 14.42 -2.54
N GLY A 281 24.76 14.68 -1.30
CA GLY A 281 25.46 14.24 -0.08
C GLY A 281 25.51 12.72 0.06
N ILE A 282 24.38 12.06 -0.16
CA ILE A 282 24.29 10.60 -0.14
C ILE A 282 25.16 9.98 -1.24
N ALA A 283 25.11 10.51 -2.46
CA ALA A 283 25.97 10.05 -3.54
C ALA A 283 27.47 10.19 -3.21
N ALA A 284 27.85 11.31 -2.58
CA ALA A 284 29.22 11.51 -2.10
C ALA A 284 29.61 10.48 -1.04
N GLY A 285 28.74 10.19 -0.08
CA GLY A 285 28.96 9.16 0.94
C GLY A 285 29.05 7.75 0.38
N CYS A 286 28.21 7.41 -0.59
CA CYS A 286 28.25 6.11 -1.27
C CYS A 286 29.45 5.91 -2.20
N SER A 287 30.16 6.99 -2.58
CA SER A 287 31.37 6.89 -3.42
C SER A 287 32.55 6.24 -2.74
N ASN A 288 32.56 6.12 -1.41
CA ASN A 288 33.66 5.71 -0.56
C ASN A 288 34.95 6.57 -0.77
N ASP A 289 34.80 7.81 -1.27
CA ASP A 289 35.85 8.77 -1.47
C ASP A 289 35.75 9.91 -0.44
N PRO A 290 36.69 9.99 0.56
CA PRO A 290 36.65 11.04 1.56
C PRO A 290 36.65 12.46 0.97
N ASN A 291 37.31 12.66 -0.18
CA ASN A 291 37.40 13.97 -0.80
C ASN A 291 36.04 14.44 -1.34
N GLN A 292 35.21 13.54 -1.83
CA GLN A 292 33.84 13.87 -2.30
C GLN A 292 32.95 14.30 -1.14
N VAL A 293 32.99 13.57 -0.02
CA VAL A 293 32.25 13.90 1.19
C VAL A 293 32.70 15.26 1.74
N MET A 294 34.00 15.47 1.89
CA MET A 294 34.56 16.72 2.39
C MET A 294 34.26 17.89 1.43
N ALA A 295 34.30 17.68 0.12
CA ALA A 295 33.93 18.69 -0.87
C ALA A 295 32.45 19.03 -0.81
N TRP A 296 31.58 18.06 -0.53
CA TRP A 296 30.17 18.32 -0.34
C TRP A 296 29.91 19.12 0.94
N LEU A 297 30.50 18.71 2.08
CA LEU A 297 30.40 19.42 3.37
C LEU A 297 30.94 20.86 3.27
N GLY A 298 32.05 21.05 2.58
CA GLY A 298 32.65 22.39 2.40
C GLY A 298 31.81 23.38 1.57
N ARG A 299 30.83 22.89 0.84
CA ARG A 299 29.84 23.74 0.13
C ARG A 299 28.62 24.12 0.98
N GLN A 300 28.47 23.51 2.16
CA GLN A 300 27.33 23.76 3.03
C GLN A 300 27.58 25.02 3.87
N ARG A 301 26.51 25.80 4.13
CA ARG A 301 26.61 27.01 4.97
C ARG A 301 26.85 26.68 6.43
N ASP A 302 26.30 25.56 6.91
CA ASP A 302 26.44 25.03 8.24
C ASP A 302 26.97 23.58 8.16
N GLY A 303 28.29 23.46 8.12
CA GLY A 303 28.95 22.19 7.90
C GLY A 303 28.74 21.17 9.02
N ASP A 304 28.60 21.61 10.28
CA ASP A 304 28.42 20.71 11.42
C ASP A 304 27.01 20.11 11.44
N SER A 305 25.97 20.96 11.28
CA SER A 305 24.59 20.49 11.18
C SER A 305 24.38 19.56 9.95
N LYS A 306 24.99 19.92 8.81
CA LYS A 306 24.88 19.10 7.60
C LYS A 306 25.67 17.78 7.66
N ARG A 307 26.73 17.72 8.47
CA ARG A 307 27.43 16.47 8.80
C ARG A 307 26.50 15.51 9.55
N GLU A 308 25.86 16.03 10.62
CA GLU A 308 24.92 15.26 11.41
C GLU A 308 23.73 14.80 10.55
N GLU A 309 23.15 15.70 9.75
CA GLU A 309 22.06 15.35 8.81
C GLU A 309 22.48 14.24 7.83
N LEU A 310 23.72 14.27 7.31
CA LEU A 310 24.22 13.24 6.41
C LEU A 310 24.40 11.90 7.12
N VAL A 311 25.00 11.88 8.30
CA VAL A 311 25.15 10.66 9.12
C VAL A 311 23.77 10.08 9.43
N ASN A 312 22.83 10.92 9.85
CA ASN A 312 21.45 10.52 10.13
C ASN A 312 20.75 9.96 8.89
N ALA A 313 20.95 10.55 7.71
CA ALA A 313 20.38 10.06 6.46
C ALA A 313 20.86 8.64 6.10
N PHE A 314 22.12 8.30 6.45
CA PHE A 314 22.64 6.94 6.28
C PHE A 314 22.11 5.97 7.33
N LEU A 315 21.96 6.41 8.58
CA LEU A 315 21.36 5.60 9.67
C LEU A 315 19.87 5.28 9.38
N GLU A 316 19.09 6.25 8.89
CA GLU A 316 17.70 6.05 8.45
C GLU A 316 17.55 4.95 7.39
N ARG A 317 18.56 4.80 6.55
CA ARG A 317 18.60 3.77 5.50
C ARG A 317 19.20 2.44 5.95
N GLY A 318 19.56 2.33 7.22
CA GLY A 318 20.22 1.15 7.78
C GLY A 318 21.69 0.99 7.35
N TRP A 319 22.30 2.01 6.73
CA TRP A 319 23.68 1.94 6.22
C TRP A 319 24.69 2.34 7.30
N ARG A 320 24.70 1.62 8.41
CA ARG A 320 25.47 1.93 9.62
C ARG A 320 26.98 2.05 9.38
N ASP A 321 27.55 1.16 8.57
CA ASP A 321 28.99 1.19 8.28
C ASP A 321 29.39 2.45 7.51
N HIS A 322 28.58 2.89 6.57
CA HIS A 322 28.77 4.15 5.86
C HIS A 322 28.60 5.35 6.81
N ALA A 323 27.59 5.33 7.67
CA ALA A 323 27.38 6.38 8.66
C ALA A 323 28.60 6.56 9.58
N ARG A 324 29.15 5.46 10.11
CA ARG A 324 30.37 5.44 10.93
C ARG A 324 31.59 5.95 10.17
N TRP A 325 31.74 5.49 8.94
CA TRP A 325 32.83 5.95 8.08
C TRP A 325 32.73 7.45 7.80
N ILE A 326 31.54 7.98 7.47
CA ILE A 326 31.32 9.42 7.25
C ILE A 326 31.59 10.20 8.53
N ALA A 327 31.12 9.76 9.69
CA ALA A 327 31.37 10.38 10.97
C ALA A 327 32.90 10.48 11.25
N GLN A 328 33.63 9.39 11.02
CA GLN A 328 35.08 9.33 11.23
C GLN A 328 35.83 10.31 10.31
N ILE A 329 35.57 10.30 9.00
CA ILE A 329 36.32 11.14 8.03
C ILE A 329 35.97 12.63 8.17
N SER A 330 34.75 12.94 8.63
CA SER A 330 34.27 14.31 8.82
C SER A 330 34.57 14.88 10.21
N GLY A 331 35.20 14.11 11.10
CA GLY A 331 35.63 14.55 12.43
C GLY A 331 34.47 14.70 13.44
N MET A 332 33.38 13.95 13.27
CA MET A 332 32.30 13.84 14.27
C MET A 332 32.84 13.13 15.52
N SER A 333 32.47 13.59 16.72
CA SER A 333 32.86 12.92 17.95
C SER A 333 32.22 11.53 18.07
N GLY A 334 32.87 10.63 18.82
CA GLY A 334 32.29 9.30 19.07
C GLY A 334 31.03 9.37 19.92
N GLU A 335 30.86 10.40 20.77
CA GLU A 335 29.68 10.65 21.57
C GLU A 335 28.51 11.09 20.70
N ASP A 336 28.70 12.06 19.80
CA ASP A 336 27.67 12.53 18.88
C ASP A 336 27.20 11.40 17.96
N LEU A 337 28.14 10.57 17.45
CA LEU A 337 27.76 9.40 16.64
C LEU A 337 26.92 8.39 17.44
N ALA A 338 27.34 8.12 18.69
CA ALA A 338 26.62 7.20 19.57
C ALA A 338 25.20 7.69 19.88
N ASP A 339 25.02 9.00 20.00
CA ASP A 339 23.71 9.62 20.23
C ASP A 339 22.83 9.51 18.97
N CYS A 340 23.40 9.74 17.78
CA CYS A 340 22.69 9.49 16.52
C CYS A 340 22.29 8.02 16.38
N GLU A 341 23.19 7.08 16.59
CA GLU A 341 22.90 5.64 16.52
C GLU A 341 21.82 5.21 17.53
N TYR A 342 21.88 5.77 18.76
CA TYR A 342 20.88 5.52 19.79
C TYR A 342 19.50 6.04 19.37
N TYR A 343 19.45 7.28 18.88
CA TYR A 343 18.20 7.89 18.43
C TYR A 343 17.49 7.03 17.36
N PHE A 344 18.23 6.56 16.34
CA PHE A 344 17.64 5.72 15.29
C PHE A 344 17.33 4.30 15.76
N ALA A 345 18.10 3.76 16.72
CA ALA A 345 17.79 2.47 17.33
C ALA A 345 16.48 2.52 18.14
N CYS A 346 16.17 3.66 18.78
CA CYS A 346 14.94 3.85 19.56
C CYS A 346 13.70 4.17 18.70
N ARG A 347 13.85 4.55 17.44
CA ARG A 347 12.70 4.77 16.55
C ARG A 347 12.11 3.48 15.98
N GLY A 348 12.85 2.39 16.00
CA GLY A 348 12.39 1.08 15.55
C GLY A 348 12.18 0.97 14.02
N ASP A 349 12.77 1.87 13.24
CA ASP A 349 12.69 1.89 11.78
C ASP A 349 13.65 0.91 11.11
#